data_10f64b4d82e31a6363b7d3d65ccaa1d0
#
_entry.id   10f64b4d82e31a6363b7d3d65ccaa1d0
#
_cell.length_a   1.000
_cell.length_b   1.000
_cell.length_c   1.000
_cell.angle_alpha   90.00
_cell.angle_beta   90.00
_cell.angle_gamma   90.00
#
_symmetry.space_group_name_H-M   'P 1'
#
loop_
_entity.id
_entity.type
_entity.pdbx_description
1 polymer ?
#
loop_
_entity_poly.entity_id
_entity_poly.type
_entity_poly.pdbx_seq_one_letter_code
_entity_poly.pdbx_strand_id
1 'polypeptide(L)'
;MTNISILDCTLREGGYVNNWNFGCNNIVDIVTNLTLANLEYIECGFLKQENHSSDTSIFSNISQLENLISEGNSDTTYTLMINYGEYDISLLPECPKNNIGIRVAFKKEERYEALEYCAKIKEKGYKTFINPMHSFSYTSGEFLDLIEKVNNIYPFALTIVDTTGSMKEKDILSLYYLTDSNLDKNISLAFHSHNGQQLSFSNAQSLMKINTDRQLIIDSTVFGIGRGSGNLCTELIAQYINDNYNGSYDIPYVLQIVDNQIKPIYEKTPWGYSVAYYLAATSNCHPNYAKFLNDKKLSAQTLLKIFGQIPDNKKTCFDKELIEKIYSGCSTVI
;
A
#
# COMPACT_ATOMS: atom_id res chain seq x y z
N MET A 1 -24.32 0.26 10.31
CA MET A 1 -23.40 1.32 9.82
C MET A 1 -22.14 0.60 9.36
N THR A 2 -21.59 0.95 8.20
CA THR A 2 -20.36 0.32 7.71
C THR A 2 -19.24 0.55 8.70
N ASN A 3 -18.56 -0.51 9.14
CA ASN A 3 -17.41 -0.43 10.02
C ASN A 3 -16.18 -0.09 9.18
N ILE A 4 -15.78 1.19 9.17
CA ILE A 4 -14.68 1.72 8.35
C ILE A 4 -13.52 2.07 9.27
N SER A 5 -12.31 1.65 8.89
CA SER A 5 -11.08 1.94 9.60
C SER A 5 -10.00 2.42 8.62
N ILE A 6 -9.03 3.19 9.10
CA ILE A 6 -7.86 3.62 8.33
C ILE A 6 -6.64 2.79 8.72
N LEU A 7 -5.88 2.38 7.70
CA LEU A 7 -4.53 1.85 7.85
C LEU A 7 -3.55 2.82 7.21
N ASP A 8 -2.75 3.51 8.03
CA ASP A 8 -1.72 4.41 7.53
C ASP A 8 -0.45 3.66 7.14
N CYS A 9 0.02 3.85 5.90
CA CYS A 9 1.21 3.22 5.34
C CYS A 9 2.38 4.18 5.16
N THR A 10 2.37 5.34 5.79
CA THR A 10 3.36 6.43 5.57
C THR A 10 4.80 5.95 5.65
N LEU A 11 5.15 5.24 6.71
CA LEU A 11 6.52 4.77 6.93
C LEU A 11 6.96 3.68 5.95
N ARG A 12 6.04 2.91 5.42
CA ARG A 12 6.36 1.87 4.43
C ARG A 12 6.39 2.44 3.01
N GLU A 13 5.30 3.10 2.57
CA GLU A 13 5.19 3.66 1.22
C GLU A 13 6.11 4.86 1.00
N GLY A 14 6.23 5.74 2.00
CA GLY A 14 7.11 6.89 1.94
C GLY A 14 8.58 6.51 1.79
N GLY A 15 8.95 5.33 2.25
CA GLY A 15 10.31 4.81 2.09
C GLY A 15 10.77 4.68 0.63
N TYR A 16 9.86 4.50 -0.32
CA TYR A 16 10.21 4.54 -1.74
C TYR A 16 10.67 5.91 -2.24
N VAL A 17 10.44 6.96 -1.44
CA VAL A 17 10.85 8.35 -1.74
C VAL A 17 12.19 8.67 -1.10
N ASN A 18 12.43 8.21 0.15
CA ASN A 18 13.60 8.57 0.96
C ASN A 18 14.50 7.38 1.32
N ASN A 19 14.34 6.23 0.65
CA ASN A 19 15.04 4.98 0.96
C ASN A 19 14.80 4.50 2.40
N TRP A 20 13.58 4.65 2.91
CA TRP A 20 13.15 4.34 4.29
C TRP A 20 13.91 5.10 5.38
N ASN A 21 14.75 6.04 5.04
CA ASN A 21 15.54 6.84 5.99
C ASN A 21 14.73 8.07 6.44
N PHE A 22 13.93 7.90 7.48
CA PHE A 22 13.15 8.97 8.10
C PHE A 22 13.90 9.62 9.27
N GLY A 23 14.88 8.92 9.88
CA GLY A 23 15.52 9.26 11.14
C GLY A 23 14.72 8.75 12.34
N CYS A 24 15.44 8.27 13.37
CA CYS A 24 14.84 7.59 14.52
C CYS A 24 13.74 8.43 15.20
N ASN A 25 14.02 9.69 15.50
CA ASN A 25 13.04 10.56 16.16
C ASN A 25 11.79 10.79 15.31
N ASN A 26 11.96 10.98 13.99
CA ASN A 26 10.82 11.18 13.09
C ASN A 26 9.95 9.93 12.97
N ILE A 27 10.53 8.72 13.00
CA ILE A 27 9.77 7.47 13.02
C ILE A 27 8.91 7.39 14.28
N VAL A 28 9.49 7.66 15.44
CA VAL A 28 8.77 7.70 16.73
C VAL A 28 7.66 8.75 16.70
N ASP A 29 7.96 9.97 16.24
CA ASP A 29 6.99 11.06 16.17
C ASP A 29 5.82 10.74 15.23
N ILE A 30 6.10 10.15 14.03
CA ILE A 30 5.07 9.74 13.09
C ILE A 30 4.13 8.70 13.73
N VAL A 31 4.69 7.63 14.32
CA VAL A 31 3.89 6.57 14.97
C VAL A 31 3.08 7.14 16.13
N THR A 32 3.68 7.98 16.96
CA THR A 32 3.02 8.61 18.10
C THR A 32 1.86 9.50 17.65
N ASN A 33 2.07 10.37 16.68
CA ASN A 33 1.03 11.28 16.20
C ASN A 33 -0.11 10.54 15.48
N LEU A 34 0.18 9.49 14.70
CA LEU A 34 -0.86 8.65 14.08
C LEU A 34 -1.68 7.91 15.16
N THR A 35 -1.03 7.46 16.24
CA THR A 35 -1.72 6.84 17.38
C THR A 35 -2.60 7.86 18.11
N LEU A 36 -2.11 9.07 18.37
CA LEU A 36 -2.89 10.17 18.97
C LEU A 36 -4.02 10.66 18.06
N ALA A 37 -3.85 10.51 16.75
CA ALA A 37 -4.90 10.78 15.77
C ALA A 37 -6.01 9.72 15.77
N ASN A 38 -5.95 8.71 16.63
CA ASN A 38 -6.89 7.58 16.76
C ASN A 38 -6.97 6.68 15.54
N LEU A 39 -5.88 6.49 14.78
CA LEU A 39 -5.86 5.53 13.69
C LEU A 39 -5.85 4.10 14.23
N GLU A 40 -6.67 3.23 13.63
CA GLU A 40 -6.82 1.83 14.07
C GLU A 40 -5.64 0.96 13.64
N TYR A 41 -5.01 1.29 12.49
CA TYR A 41 -3.89 0.51 11.96
C TYR A 41 -2.77 1.44 11.48
N ILE A 42 -1.53 1.12 11.89
CA ILE A 42 -0.32 1.86 11.48
C ILE A 42 0.71 0.85 10.94
N GLU A 43 1.09 0.99 9.68
CA GLU A 43 2.15 0.20 9.06
C GLU A 43 3.49 0.88 9.27
N CYS A 44 4.27 0.37 10.21
CA CYS A 44 5.51 0.98 10.67
C CYS A 44 6.70 0.82 9.71
N GLY A 45 6.58 -0.04 8.70
CA GLY A 45 7.64 -0.26 7.70
C GLY A 45 7.68 -1.68 7.16
N PHE A 46 8.87 -2.09 6.67
CA PHE A 46 9.12 -3.45 6.21
C PHE A 46 9.78 -4.33 7.27
N LEU A 47 9.44 -5.61 7.29
CA LEU A 47 10.21 -6.66 7.96
C LEU A 47 11.04 -7.41 6.91
N LYS A 48 12.37 -7.29 6.99
CA LYS A 48 13.32 -7.84 6.00
C LYS A 48 14.56 -8.41 6.68
N GLN A 49 15.22 -9.36 6.00
CA GLN A 49 16.53 -9.88 6.42
C GLN A 49 17.66 -8.94 5.98
N GLU A 50 17.66 -7.72 6.48
CA GLU A 50 18.67 -6.70 6.21
C GLU A 50 19.22 -6.16 7.53
N ASN A 51 20.39 -5.50 7.48
CA ASN A 51 20.93 -4.83 8.66
C ASN A 51 20.00 -3.68 9.07
N HIS A 52 19.51 -3.73 10.30
CA HIS A 52 18.67 -2.68 10.85
C HIS A 52 19.47 -1.43 11.20
N SER A 53 18.90 -0.27 10.89
CA SER A 53 19.30 1.02 11.44
C SER A 53 18.10 1.67 12.09
N SER A 54 18.26 2.25 13.27
CA SER A 54 17.20 2.99 13.97
C SER A 54 16.66 4.17 13.16
N ASP A 55 17.44 4.68 12.20
CA ASP A 55 17.01 5.78 11.32
C ASP A 55 16.14 5.34 10.16
N THR A 56 15.97 4.01 9.97
CA THR A 56 15.18 3.48 8.87
C THR A 56 13.94 2.74 9.35
N SER A 57 12.85 2.83 8.57
CA SER A 57 11.62 2.04 8.77
C SER A 57 11.72 0.63 8.14
N ILE A 58 12.94 0.02 8.22
CA ILE A 58 13.20 -1.38 7.88
C ILE A 58 13.59 -2.11 9.16
N PHE A 59 12.86 -3.14 9.49
CA PHE A 59 13.03 -3.93 10.70
C PHE A 59 13.59 -5.30 10.35
N SER A 60 14.50 -5.82 11.14
CA SER A 60 15.05 -7.18 10.97
C SER A 60 14.39 -8.20 11.90
N ASN A 61 13.67 -7.75 12.92
CA ASN A 61 12.92 -8.60 13.86
C ASN A 61 11.78 -7.82 14.54
N ILE A 62 10.85 -8.55 15.14
CA ILE A 62 9.64 -7.99 15.77
C ILE A 62 9.97 -7.19 17.04
N SER A 63 11.00 -7.54 17.79
CA SER A 63 11.33 -6.81 19.04
C SER A 63 11.70 -5.35 18.77
N GLN A 64 12.20 -5.03 17.59
CA GLN A 64 12.45 -3.63 17.19
C GLN A 64 11.15 -2.83 17.03
N LEU A 65 10.09 -3.47 16.52
CA LEU A 65 8.75 -2.87 16.47
C LEU A 65 8.19 -2.69 17.89
N GLU A 66 8.36 -3.68 18.78
CA GLU A 66 7.89 -3.58 20.17
C GLU A 66 8.53 -2.40 20.90
N ASN A 67 9.81 -2.11 20.64
CA ASN A 67 10.51 -0.97 21.21
C ASN A 67 10.00 0.39 20.69
N LEU A 68 9.41 0.42 19.50
CA LEU A 68 8.81 1.62 18.89
C LEU A 68 7.41 1.90 19.45
N ILE A 69 6.68 0.86 19.84
CA ILE A 69 5.28 0.97 20.29
C ILE A 69 5.26 1.39 21.77
N SER A 70 4.67 2.54 22.06
CA SER A 70 4.44 2.96 23.45
C SER A 70 3.43 2.03 24.15
N GLU A 71 3.63 1.76 25.45
CA GLU A 71 2.79 0.84 26.23
C GLU A 71 1.33 1.32 26.47
N GLY A 72 0.94 2.47 25.93
CA GLY A 72 -0.23 3.20 26.38
C GLY A 72 -1.51 3.10 25.55
N ASN A 73 -1.52 2.57 24.32
CA ASN A 73 -2.74 2.54 23.51
C ASN A 73 -3.03 1.11 23.01
N SER A 74 -4.05 0.48 23.61
CA SER A 74 -4.48 -0.89 23.30
C SER A 74 -5.29 -1.01 22.00
N ASP A 75 -5.79 0.11 21.45
CA ASP A 75 -6.76 0.09 20.36
C ASP A 75 -6.10 0.15 18.98
N THR A 76 -4.87 0.68 18.88
CA THR A 76 -4.12 0.72 17.63
C THR A 76 -3.38 -0.60 17.38
N THR A 77 -3.52 -1.13 16.17
CA THR A 77 -2.75 -2.28 15.68
C THR A 77 -1.57 -1.80 14.84
N TYR A 78 -0.36 -2.22 15.18
CA TYR A 78 0.86 -1.87 14.47
C TYR A 78 1.26 -3.02 13.55
N THR A 79 1.59 -2.71 12.30
CA THR A 79 1.88 -3.73 11.30
C THR A 79 3.25 -3.53 10.66
N LEU A 80 3.83 -4.62 10.16
CA LEU A 80 4.97 -4.60 9.26
C LEU A 80 4.62 -5.32 7.96
N MET A 81 5.14 -4.83 6.83
CA MET A 81 5.00 -5.48 5.54
C MET A 81 6.16 -6.45 5.29
N ILE A 82 5.85 -7.63 4.79
CA ILE A 82 6.81 -8.57 4.20
C ILE A 82 6.46 -8.69 2.71
N ASN A 83 7.42 -8.44 1.82
CA ASN A 83 7.31 -8.95 0.46
C ASN A 83 7.66 -10.44 0.49
N TYR A 84 6.81 -11.28 -0.06
CA TYR A 84 7.06 -12.72 -0.09
C TYR A 84 8.45 -13.03 -0.67
N GLY A 85 9.21 -13.89 0.03
CA GLY A 85 10.58 -14.23 -0.32
C GLY A 85 11.67 -13.31 0.27
N GLU A 86 11.33 -12.17 0.92
CA GLU A 86 12.33 -11.26 1.51
C GLU A 86 12.58 -11.50 3.01
N TYR A 87 11.84 -12.41 3.65
CA TYR A 87 12.00 -12.74 5.07
C TYR A 87 11.79 -14.23 5.34
N ASP A 88 12.70 -14.86 6.09
CA ASP A 88 12.57 -16.27 6.50
C ASP A 88 11.58 -16.38 7.66
N ILE A 89 10.47 -17.09 7.45
CA ILE A 89 9.42 -17.31 8.43
C ILE A 89 9.91 -18.02 9.70
N SER A 90 11.00 -18.79 9.61
CA SER A 90 11.57 -19.48 10.78
C SER A 90 12.12 -18.51 11.82
N LEU A 91 12.49 -17.28 11.40
CA LEU A 91 12.97 -16.22 12.26
C LEU A 91 11.86 -15.40 12.92
N LEU A 92 10.61 -15.56 12.46
CA LEU A 92 9.45 -14.88 13.04
C LEU A 92 9.08 -15.60 14.35
N PRO A 93 9.16 -14.94 15.53
CA PRO A 93 8.72 -15.55 16.80
C PRO A 93 7.19 -15.71 16.84
N GLU A 94 6.68 -16.35 17.88
CA GLU A 94 5.27 -16.27 18.24
C GLU A 94 4.89 -14.80 18.49
N CYS A 95 3.65 -14.41 18.16
CA CYS A 95 3.20 -13.03 18.29
C CYS A 95 3.26 -12.58 19.75
N PRO A 96 4.05 -11.54 20.08
CA PRO A 96 4.25 -11.14 21.49
C PRO A 96 3.06 -10.35 22.05
N LYS A 97 2.27 -9.68 21.20
CA LYS A 97 1.15 -8.83 21.59
C LYS A 97 0.00 -8.91 20.58
N ASN A 98 -1.24 -8.93 21.03
CA ASN A 98 -2.45 -9.03 20.20
C ASN A 98 -2.67 -7.85 19.23
N ASN A 99 -1.94 -6.74 19.40
CA ASN A 99 -2.02 -5.56 18.56
C ASN A 99 -0.88 -5.47 17.53
N ILE A 100 -0.23 -6.60 17.21
CA ILE A 100 0.77 -6.68 16.14
C ILE A 100 0.21 -7.47 14.96
N GLY A 101 0.41 -6.94 13.76
CA GLY A 101 0.01 -7.58 12.52
C GLY A 101 1.16 -7.69 11.52
N ILE A 102 1.05 -8.65 10.62
CA ILE A 102 1.96 -8.82 9.48
C ILE A 102 1.14 -8.77 8.20
N ARG A 103 1.57 -7.93 7.28
CA ARG A 103 1.02 -7.80 5.94
C ARG A 103 1.96 -8.50 4.96
N VAL A 104 1.43 -9.36 4.08
CA VAL A 104 2.25 -10.09 3.11
C VAL A 104 1.86 -9.67 1.70
N ALA A 105 2.77 -9.00 1.00
CA ALA A 105 2.62 -8.65 -0.39
C ALA A 105 3.29 -9.69 -1.29
N PHE A 106 2.62 -10.10 -2.36
CA PHE A 106 3.14 -11.09 -3.29
C PHE A 106 2.62 -10.88 -4.72
N LYS A 107 3.36 -11.39 -5.70
CA LYS A 107 2.94 -11.40 -7.09
C LYS A 107 1.98 -12.55 -7.35
N LYS A 108 1.17 -12.40 -8.41
CA LYS A 108 0.17 -13.37 -8.82
C LYS A 108 0.75 -14.79 -9.00
N GLU A 109 1.95 -14.87 -9.56
CA GLU A 109 2.63 -16.13 -9.85
C GLU A 109 3.06 -16.88 -8.57
N GLU A 110 3.30 -16.15 -7.50
CA GLU A 110 3.78 -16.64 -6.19
C GLU A 110 2.63 -16.94 -5.21
N ARG A 111 1.36 -16.77 -5.65
CA ARG A 111 0.20 -16.73 -4.73
C ARG A 111 0.02 -17.96 -3.86
N TYR A 112 0.30 -19.15 -4.35
CA TYR A 112 0.07 -20.38 -3.60
C TYR A 112 1.07 -20.54 -2.46
N GLU A 113 2.34 -20.38 -2.75
CA GLU A 113 3.42 -20.44 -1.77
C GLU A 113 3.33 -19.29 -0.76
N ALA A 114 2.93 -18.10 -1.24
CA ALA A 114 2.70 -16.94 -0.37
C ALA A 114 1.51 -17.15 0.57
N LEU A 115 0.45 -17.85 0.14
CA LEU A 115 -0.68 -18.22 1.01
C LEU A 115 -0.28 -19.24 2.09
N GLU A 116 0.54 -20.24 1.76
CA GLU A 116 1.10 -21.15 2.76
C GLU A 116 1.97 -20.41 3.79
N TYR A 117 2.73 -19.41 3.31
CA TYR A 117 3.52 -18.54 4.17
C TYR A 117 2.62 -17.70 5.09
N CYS A 118 1.51 -17.14 4.58
CA CYS A 118 0.51 -16.42 5.39
C CYS A 118 -0.13 -17.30 6.46
N ALA A 119 -0.43 -18.56 6.14
CA ALA A 119 -0.98 -19.52 7.10
C ALA A 119 -0.04 -19.70 8.30
N LYS A 120 1.27 -19.86 8.05
CA LYS A 120 2.28 -19.98 9.11
C LYS A 120 2.40 -18.72 9.96
N ILE A 121 2.25 -17.52 9.37
CA ILE A 121 2.23 -16.25 10.13
C ILE A 121 1.02 -16.22 11.06
N LYS A 122 -0.16 -16.60 10.55
CA LYS A 122 -1.37 -16.69 11.37
C LYS A 122 -1.26 -17.70 12.50
N GLU A 123 -0.68 -18.88 12.24
CA GLU A 123 -0.44 -19.92 13.26
C GLU A 123 0.42 -19.39 14.41
N LYS A 124 1.33 -18.45 14.13
CA LYS A 124 2.14 -17.75 15.14
C LYS A 124 1.37 -16.65 15.90
N GLY A 125 0.08 -16.47 15.64
CA GLY A 125 -0.80 -15.56 16.39
C GLY A 125 -0.88 -14.12 15.88
N TYR A 126 -0.24 -13.78 14.75
CA TYR A 126 -0.30 -12.43 14.18
C TYR A 126 -1.63 -12.14 13.48
N LYS A 127 -2.12 -10.91 13.57
CA LYS A 127 -3.13 -10.41 12.64
C LYS A 127 -2.53 -10.41 11.24
N THR A 128 -2.93 -11.36 10.40
CA THR A 128 -2.35 -11.57 9.08
C THR A 128 -3.18 -10.90 8.01
N PHE A 129 -2.56 -10.03 7.20
CA PHE A 129 -3.18 -9.36 6.07
C PHE A 129 -2.60 -9.93 4.77
N ILE A 130 -3.45 -10.33 3.86
CA ILE A 130 -3.08 -10.90 2.56
C ILE A 130 -3.19 -9.82 1.49
N ASN A 131 -2.07 -9.49 0.81
CA ASN A 131 -1.99 -8.36 -0.12
C ASN A 131 -1.53 -8.84 -1.52
N PRO A 132 -2.43 -9.42 -2.34
CA PRO A 132 -2.11 -9.81 -3.70
C PRO A 132 -1.87 -8.57 -4.57
N MET A 133 -0.61 -8.34 -4.97
CA MET A 133 -0.27 -7.21 -5.84
C MET A 133 -1.00 -7.29 -7.17
N HIS A 134 -1.30 -6.14 -7.77
CA HIS A 134 -2.01 -6.07 -9.05
C HIS A 134 -3.31 -6.86 -9.06
N SER A 135 -4.18 -6.71 -8.04
CA SER A 135 -5.43 -7.48 -7.92
C SER A 135 -6.30 -7.46 -9.19
N PHE A 136 -6.25 -6.38 -9.96
CA PHE A 136 -6.94 -6.25 -11.24
C PHE A 136 -6.36 -7.11 -12.38
N SER A 137 -5.14 -7.66 -12.23
CA SER A 137 -4.53 -8.55 -13.22
C SER A 137 -5.02 -9.99 -13.15
N TYR A 138 -5.74 -10.35 -12.10
CA TYR A 138 -6.33 -11.66 -11.94
C TYR A 138 -7.60 -11.77 -12.80
N THR A 139 -7.79 -12.91 -13.47
CA THR A 139 -9.12 -13.26 -14.00
C THR A 139 -10.08 -13.54 -12.84
N SER A 140 -11.39 -13.44 -13.08
CA SER A 140 -12.38 -13.74 -12.04
C SER A 140 -12.20 -15.14 -11.43
N GLY A 141 -11.87 -16.15 -12.29
CA GLY A 141 -11.62 -17.52 -11.82
C GLY A 141 -10.38 -17.64 -10.92
N GLU A 142 -9.28 -16.96 -11.30
CA GLU A 142 -8.05 -16.95 -10.47
C GLU A 142 -8.25 -16.22 -9.15
N PHE A 143 -9.06 -15.15 -9.15
CA PHE A 143 -9.34 -14.40 -7.92
C PHE A 143 -10.30 -15.17 -7.00
N LEU A 144 -11.26 -15.92 -7.55
CA LEU A 144 -12.13 -16.82 -6.78
C LEU A 144 -11.34 -17.97 -6.16
N ASP A 145 -10.41 -18.61 -6.90
CA ASP A 145 -9.50 -19.62 -6.35
C ASP A 145 -8.63 -19.05 -5.21
N LEU A 146 -8.14 -17.82 -5.35
CA LEU A 146 -7.43 -17.12 -4.27
C LEU A 146 -8.34 -16.95 -3.04
N ILE A 147 -9.58 -16.46 -3.21
CA ILE A 147 -10.53 -16.23 -2.12
C ILE A 147 -10.86 -17.55 -1.38
N GLU A 148 -11.06 -18.65 -2.11
CA GLU A 148 -11.30 -19.97 -1.51
C GLU A 148 -10.15 -20.37 -0.59
N LYS A 149 -8.92 -20.20 -1.01
CA LYS A 149 -7.73 -20.50 -0.19
C LYS A 149 -7.58 -19.54 0.99
N VAL A 150 -7.90 -18.26 0.79
CA VAL A 150 -7.94 -17.25 1.87
C VAL A 150 -8.97 -17.64 2.94
N ASN A 151 -10.15 -18.12 2.54
CA ASN A 151 -11.16 -18.60 3.48
C ASN A 151 -10.64 -19.77 4.34
N ASN A 152 -9.87 -20.69 3.77
CA ASN A 152 -9.26 -21.81 4.50
C ASN A 152 -8.19 -21.35 5.51
N ILE A 153 -7.45 -20.30 5.20
CA ILE A 153 -6.46 -19.69 6.11
C ILE A 153 -7.17 -18.91 7.21
N TYR A 154 -8.29 -18.24 6.89
CA TYR A 154 -9.03 -17.37 7.79
C TYR A 154 -8.16 -16.25 8.39
N PRO A 155 -7.53 -15.41 7.55
CA PRO A 155 -6.68 -14.32 8.00
C PRO A 155 -7.48 -13.18 8.62
N PHE A 156 -6.80 -12.14 9.09
CA PHE A 156 -7.45 -10.94 9.57
C PHE A 156 -8.11 -10.14 8.43
N ALA A 157 -7.40 -9.97 7.30
CA ALA A 157 -7.91 -9.22 6.16
C ALA A 157 -7.38 -9.74 4.82
N LEU A 158 -8.18 -9.57 3.76
CA LEU A 158 -7.77 -9.64 2.36
C LEU A 158 -7.78 -8.22 1.78
N THR A 159 -6.70 -7.82 1.11
CA THR A 159 -6.58 -6.48 0.51
C THR A 159 -6.80 -6.52 -0.99
N ILE A 160 -7.65 -5.66 -1.52
CA ILE A 160 -7.68 -5.34 -2.96
C ILE A 160 -6.61 -4.27 -3.21
N VAL A 161 -5.64 -4.59 -4.08
CA VAL A 161 -4.46 -3.75 -4.31
C VAL A 161 -4.45 -3.17 -5.72
N ASP A 162 -4.62 -1.84 -5.83
CA ASP A 162 -4.42 -1.08 -7.08
C ASP A 162 -2.97 -0.59 -7.16
N THR A 163 -2.07 -1.50 -7.49
CA THR A 163 -0.61 -1.25 -7.53
C THR A 163 -0.19 -0.14 -8.50
N THR A 164 -0.96 0.09 -9.55
CA THR A 164 -0.64 1.08 -10.60
C THR A 164 -1.46 2.36 -10.49
N GLY A 165 -2.48 2.40 -9.63
CA GLY A 165 -3.42 3.50 -9.57
C GLY A 165 -4.26 3.62 -10.85
N SER A 166 -4.58 2.48 -11.47
CA SER A 166 -5.27 2.40 -12.77
C SER A 166 -6.74 2.00 -12.66
N MET A 167 -7.18 1.48 -11.52
CA MET A 167 -8.57 1.05 -11.31
C MET A 167 -9.52 2.25 -11.34
N LYS A 168 -10.59 2.07 -12.10
CA LYS A 168 -11.75 2.98 -12.11
C LYS A 168 -12.81 2.45 -11.14
N GLU A 169 -13.79 3.29 -10.82
CA GLU A 169 -14.89 2.93 -9.92
C GLU A 169 -15.52 1.56 -10.28
N LYS A 170 -15.84 1.34 -11.57
CA LYS A 170 -16.41 0.06 -12.03
C LYS A 170 -15.52 -1.15 -11.75
N ASP A 171 -14.19 -0.97 -11.82
CA ASP A 171 -13.24 -2.05 -11.66
C ASP A 171 -13.14 -2.43 -10.18
N ILE A 172 -13.06 -1.43 -9.30
CA ILE A 172 -13.01 -1.65 -7.85
C ILE A 172 -14.32 -2.21 -7.30
N LEU A 173 -15.47 -1.70 -7.77
CA LEU A 173 -16.78 -2.21 -7.36
C LEU A 173 -16.98 -3.67 -7.83
N SER A 174 -16.54 -4.00 -9.04
CA SER A 174 -16.60 -5.38 -9.55
C SER A 174 -15.79 -6.35 -8.70
N LEU A 175 -14.53 -5.98 -8.34
CA LEU A 175 -13.70 -6.78 -7.45
C LEU A 175 -14.25 -6.84 -6.03
N TYR A 176 -14.79 -5.73 -5.51
CA TYR A 176 -15.42 -5.70 -4.21
C TYR A 176 -16.57 -6.70 -4.13
N TYR A 177 -17.54 -6.64 -5.04
CA TYR A 177 -18.71 -7.54 -5.01
C TYR A 177 -18.32 -9.00 -5.24
N LEU A 178 -17.33 -9.27 -6.12
CA LEU A 178 -16.79 -10.61 -6.28
C LEU A 178 -16.20 -11.13 -4.96
N THR A 179 -15.43 -10.29 -4.27
CA THR A 179 -14.80 -10.63 -3.00
C THR A 179 -15.84 -10.78 -1.89
N ASP A 180 -16.70 -9.78 -1.71
CA ASP A 180 -17.67 -9.78 -0.61
C ASP A 180 -18.67 -10.94 -0.69
N SER A 181 -19.01 -11.38 -1.89
CA SER A 181 -19.93 -12.51 -2.11
C SER A 181 -19.30 -13.87 -1.80
N ASN A 182 -17.97 -14.00 -1.82
CA ASN A 182 -17.29 -15.29 -1.72
C ASN A 182 -16.31 -15.39 -0.53
N LEU A 183 -15.91 -14.27 0.06
CA LEU A 183 -15.04 -14.21 1.23
C LEU A 183 -15.86 -14.40 2.51
N ASP A 184 -15.36 -15.19 3.49
CA ASP A 184 -16.00 -15.32 4.81
C ASP A 184 -16.28 -13.94 5.43
N LYS A 185 -17.47 -13.79 6.03
CA LYS A 185 -17.96 -12.49 6.52
C LYS A 185 -17.13 -11.90 7.67
N ASN A 186 -16.41 -12.73 8.39
CA ASN A 186 -15.55 -12.29 9.50
C ASN A 186 -14.14 -11.90 9.05
N ILE A 187 -13.77 -12.12 7.79
CA ILE A 187 -12.50 -11.64 7.23
C ILE A 187 -12.72 -10.20 6.75
N SER A 188 -11.93 -9.26 7.26
CA SER A 188 -12.00 -7.86 6.85
C SER A 188 -11.58 -7.69 5.39
N LEU A 189 -12.14 -6.71 4.70
CA LEU A 189 -11.72 -6.33 3.36
C LEU A 189 -10.92 -5.03 3.44
N ALA A 190 -9.71 -5.01 2.90
CA ALA A 190 -8.89 -3.82 2.83
C ALA A 190 -8.77 -3.32 1.38
N PHE A 191 -8.53 -2.03 1.21
CA PHE A 191 -8.29 -1.41 -0.09
C PHE A 191 -7.02 -0.56 -0.04
N HIS A 192 -6.04 -0.91 -0.86
CA HIS A 192 -4.79 -0.17 -1.05
C HIS A 192 -4.73 0.37 -2.48
N SER A 193 -4.57 1.69 -2.64
CA SER A 193 -4.53 2.29 -3.97
C SER A 193 -3.47 3.36 -4.12
N HIS A 194 -2.71 3.26 -5.21
CA HIS A 194 -1.89 4.36 -5.70
C HIS A 194 -2.73 5.38 -6.48
N ASN A 195 -2.24 6.62 -6.54
CA ASN A 195 -3.00 7.75 -7.08
C ASN A 195 -2.66 8.08 -8.55
N GLY A 196 -2.39 7.04 -9.37
CA GLY A 196 -1.92 7.18 -10.76
C GLY A 196 -2.82 8.02 -11.66
N GLN A 197 -4.13 7.84 -11.56
CA GLN A 197 -5.15 8.61 -12.27
C GLN A 197 -5.87 9.62 -11.37
N GLN A 198 -5.37 9.89 -10.16
CA GLN A 198 -6.00 10.75 -9.15
C GLN A 198 -7.39 10.24 -8.70
N LEU A 199 -7.62 8.92 -8.74
CA LEU A 199 -8.90 8.29 -8.42
C LEU A 199 -8.93 7.61 -7.05
N SER A 200 -7.79 7.55 -6.32
CA SER A 200 -7.71 6.83 -5.04
C SER A 200 -8.77 7.29 -4.03
N PHE A 201 -8.99 8.59 -3.90
CA PHE A 201 -9.98 9.15 -2.99
C PHE A 201 -11.42 8.84 -3.43
N SER A 202 -11.77 9.02 -4.70
CA SER A 202 -13.11 8.71 -5.21
C SER A 202 -13.42 7.21 -5.17
N ASN A 203 -12.44 6.35 -5.44
CA ASN A 203 -12.60 4.89 -5.34
C ASN A 203 -12.83 4.45 -3.89
N ALA A 204 -12.09 5.02 -2.94
CA ALA A 204 -12.32 4.77 -1.51
C ALA A 204 -13.73 5.22 -1.08
N GLN A 205 -14.17 6.42 -1.52
CA GLN A 205 -15.53 6.90 -1.25
C GLN A 205 -16.60 5.95 -1.82
N SER A 206 -16.40 5.41 -3.03
CA SER A 206 -17.36 4.49 -3.64
C SER A 206 -17.49 3.19 -2.84
N LEU A 207 -16.38 2.66 -2.30
CA LEU A 207 -16.41 1.49 -1.40
C LEU A 207 -17.11 1.80 -0.08
N MET A 208 -16.83 2.94 0.53
CA MET A 208 -17.42 3.32 1.83
C MET A 208 -18.93 3.56 1.76
N LYS A 209 -19.47 3.91 0.59
CA LYS A 209 -20.92 4.07 0.36
C LYS A 209 -21.68 2.74 0.30
N ILE A 210 -20.98 1.62 0.18
CA ILE A 210 -21.62 0.30 0.16
C ILE A 210 -22.13 -0.01 1.56
N ASN A 211 -23.42 -0.35 1.67
CA ASN A 211 -24.00 -0.78 2.94
C ASN A 211 -23.60 -2.24 3.21
N THR A 212 -22.69 -2.44 4.15
CA THR A 212 -22.16 -3.74 4.54
C THR A 212 -21.86 -3.79 6.03
N ASP A 213 -22.01 -4.98 6.64
CA ASP A 213 -21.58 -5.24 8.01
C ASP A 213 -20.09 -5.66 8.09
N ARG A 214 -19.47 -5.92 6.93
CA ARG A 214 -18.04 -6.27 6.86
C ARG A 214 -17.19 -5.07 7.22
N GLN A 215 -16.15 -5.30 8.02
CA GLN A 215 -15.12 -4.26 8.26
C GLN A 215 -14.40 -3.93 6.95
N LEU A 216 -14.38 -2.64 6.62
CA LEU A 216 -13.63 -2.08 5.48
C LEU A 216 -12.44 -1.30 6.01
N ILE A 217 -11.24 -1.67 5.59
CA ILE A 217 -9.99 -0.99 5.96
C ILE A 217 -9.48 -0.23 4.73
N ILE A 218 -9.27 1.07 4.87
CA ILE A 218 -8.78 1.95 3.79
C ILE A 218 -7.32 2.28 4.06
N ASP A 219 -6.44 1.83 3.17
CA ASP A 219 -5.02 2.18 3.23
C ASP A 219 -4.81 3.61 2.74
N SER A 220 -4.00 4.37 3.45
CA SER A 220 -3.65 5.74 3.10
C SER A 220 -2.23 6.10 3.55
N THR A 221 -1.74 7.27 3.19
CA THR A 221 -0.46 7.81 3.66
C THR A 221 -0.60 9.31 3.93
N VAL A 222 0.10 9.82 4.92
CA VAL A 222 0.11 11.25 5.22
C VAL A 222 0.61 12.03 4.03
N PHE A 223 -0.14 13.05 3.60
CA PHE A 223 0.14 13.88 2.42
C PHE A 223 0.30 13.07 1.12
N GLY A 224 -0.28 11.87 1.09
CA GLY A 224 -0.19 10.95 -0.05
C GLY A 224 1.24 10.49 -0.38
N ILE A 225 2.17 10.51 0.59
CA ILE A 225 3.57 10.11 0.34
C ILE A 225 3.65 8.69 -0.21
N GLY A 226 4.47 8.52 -1.24
CA GLY A 226 4.71 7.21 -1.83
C GLY A 226 5.34 7.30 -3.20
N ARG A 227 5.53 6.13 -3.82
CA ARG A 227 6.15 6.03 -5.14
C ARG A 227 5.37 6.81 -6.20
N GLY A 228 6.07 7.64 -6.96
CA GLY A 228 5.56 8.24 -8.18
C GLY A 228 4.38 9.17 -7.99
N SER A 229 3.19 8.71 -8.32
CA SER A 229 1.95 9.49 -8.17
C SER A 229 1.44 9.57 -6.73
N GLY A 230 2.10 8.87 -5.80
CA GLY A 230 1.68 8.77 -4.41
C GLY A 230 0.48 7.86 -4.19
N ASN A 231 -0.13 8.02 -3.02
CA ASN A 231 -1.25 7.22 -2.50
C ASN A 231 -2.46 8.11 -2.16
N LEU A 232 -3.49 7.52 -1.59
CA LEU A 232 -4.58 8.22 -0.92
C LEU A 232 -4.04 8.99 0.30
N CYS A 233 -4.45 10.25 0.46
CA CYS A 233 -4.00 11.07 1.60
C CYS A 233 -4.77 10.74 2.87
N THR A 234 -4.05 10.47 3.97
CA THR A 234 -4.64 10.13 5.28
C THR A 234 -5.50 11.26 5.82
N GLU A 235 -5.04 12.50 5.77
CA GLU A 235 -5.79 13.67 6.24
C GLU A 235 -7.11 13.86 5.48
N LEU A 236 -7.14 13.58 4.18
CA LEU A 236 -8.35 13.72 3.38
C LEU A 236 -9.38 12.65 3.70
N ILE A 237 -8.95 11.38 3.80
CA ILE A 237 -9.88 10.29 4.05
C ILE A 237 -10.36 10.28 5.50
N ALA A 238 -9.50 10.63 6.45
CA ALA A 238 -9.86 10.77 7.86
C ALA A 238 -10.91 11.87 8.07
N GLN A 239 -10.71 13.06 7.47
CA GLN A 239 -11.70 14.13 7.50
C GLN A 239 -13.02 13.67 6.86
N TYR A 240 -12.98 13.00 5.71
CA TYR A 240 -14.19 12.52 5.04
C TYR A 240 -14.97 11.50 5.91
N ILE A 241 -14.27 10.62 6.63
CA ILE A 241 -14.91 9.67 7.54
C ILE A 241 -15.51 10.40 8.75
N ASN A 242 -14.80 11.38 9.31
CA ASN A 242 -15.33 12.21 10.40
C ASN A 242 -16.65 12.90 9.99
N ASP A 243 -16.69 13.47 8.80
CA ASP A 243 -17.84 14.24 8.32
C ASP A 243 -19.06 13.39 7.95
N ASN A 244 -18.84 12.12 7.51
CA ASN A 244 -19.90 11.32 6.90
C ASN A 244 -20.24 10.02 7.65
N TYR A 245 -19.35 9.52 8.53
CA TYR A 245 -19.47 8.18 9.16
C TYR A 245 -19.27 8.19 10.68
N ASN A 246 -19.38 9.37 11.32
CA ASN A 246 -19.13 9.56 12.75
C ASN A 246 -17.73 9.09 13.20
N GLY A 247 -16.72 9.31 12.36
CA GLY A 247 -15.32 9.09 12.72
C GLY A 247 -14.88 10.00 13.86
N SER A 248 -13.79 9.64 14.52
CA SER A 248 -13.19 10.39 15.62
C SER A 248 -11.70 10.63 15.44
N TYR A 249 -11.26 10.74 14.17
CA TYR A 249 -9.86 11.01 13.87
C TYR A 249 -9.48 12.44 14.23
N ASP A 250 -8.37 12.60 14.95
CA ASP A 250 -7.84 13.92 15.32
C ASP A 250 -6.89 14.43 14.24
N ILE A 251 -7.44 15.19 13.28
CA ILE A 251 -6.72 15.69 12.09
C ILE A 251 -5.50 16.57 12.44
N PRO A 252 -5.52 17.45 13.45
CA PRO A 252 -4.35 18.20 13.89
C PRO A 252 -3.08 17.38 14.07
N TYR A 253 -3.13 16.18 14.65
CA TYR A 253 -1.96 15.33 14.79
C TYR A 253 -1.43 14.84 13.44
N VAL A 254 -2.31 14.50 12.49
CA VAL A 254 -1.90 14.14 11.13
C VAL A 254 -1.22 15.33 10.43
N LEU A 255 -1.75 16.54 10.59
CA LEU A 255 -1.16 17.74 10.01
C LEU A 255 0.19 18.12 10.63
N GLN A 256 0.43 17.82 11.91
CA GLN A 256 1.76 17.98 12.51
C GLN A 256 2.82 17.12 11.81
N ILE A 257 2.46 15.86 11.43
CA ILE A 257 3.34 15.01 10.65
C ILE A 257 3.63 15.62 9.28
N VAL A 258 2.61 16.20 8.62
CA VAL A 258 2.80 16.90 7.35
C VAL A 258 3.87 17.98 7.49
N ASP A 259 3.72 18.87 8.47
CA ASP A 259 4.60 20.04 8.62
C ASP A 259 6.03 19.65 9.04
N ASN A 260 6.15 18.72 9.99
CA ASN A 260 7.43 18.44 10.63
C ASN A 260 8.26 17.38 9.91
N GLN A 261 7.62 16.34 9.35
CA GLN A 261 8.33 15.18 8.78
C GLN A 261 8.17 15.07 7.26
N ILE A 262 6.97 15.34 6.71
CA ILE A 262 6.68 14.99 5.32
C ILE A 262 7.06 16.12 4.34
N LYS A 263 6.73 17.38 4.65
CA LYS A 263 7.11 18.52 3.79
C LYS A 263 8.61 18.61 3.49
N PRO A 264 9.52 18.43 4.48
CA PRO A 264 10.95 18.44 4.21
C PRO A 264 11.43 17.34 3.24
N ILE A 265 10.71 16.20 3.20
CA ILE A 265 10.97 15.13 2.24
C ILE A 265 10.44 15.53 0.87
N TYR A 266 9.21 16.06 0.82
CA TYR A 266 8.56 16.49 -0.42
C TYR A 266 9.36 17.58 -1.16
N GLU A 267 9.91 18.55 -0.44
CA GLU A 267 10.74 19.62 -1.00
C GLU A 267 12.01 19.09 -1.71
N LYS A 268 12.54 17.96 -1.23
CA LYS A 268 13.73 17.31 -1.83
C LYS A 268 13.37 16.35 -2.95
N THR A 269 12.29 15.61 -2.78
CA THR A 269 11.88 14.54 -3.69
C THR A 269 10.35 14.55 -3.81
N PRO A 270 9.78 15.40 -4.69
CA PRO A 270 8.34 15.51 -4.83
C PRO A 270 7.72 14.27 -5.45
N TRP A 271 6.52 13.94 -5.00
CA TRP A 271 5.64 12.92 -5.58
C TRP A 271 4.31 13.56 -5.96
N GLY A 272 3.46 12.81 -6.63
CA GLY A 272 2.13 13.25 -7.01
C GLY A 272 1.90 13.18 -8.52
N TYR A 273 0.94 13.95 -8.99
CA TYR A 273 0.56 13.95 -10.40
C TYR A 273 1.71 14.40 -11.32
N SER A 274 1.96 13.61 -12.36
CA SER A 274 2.72 14.04 -13.54
C SER A 274 2.18 13.33 -14.78
N VAL A 275 2.44 13.91 -15.97
CA VAL A 275 2.02 13.31 -17.25
C VAL A 275 2.62 11.92 -17.43
N ALA A 276 3.87 11.70 -17.00
CA ALA A 276 4.51 10.38 -17.10
C ALA A 276 3.80 9.33 -16.22
N TYR A 277 3.45 9.65 -14.98
CA TYR A 277 2.73 8.74 -14.09
C TYR A 277 1.29 8.51 -14.54
N TYR A 278 0.61 9.56 -15.02
CA TYR A 278 -0.72 9.41 -15.63
C TYR A 278 -0.67 8.43 -16.82
N LEU A 279 0.28 8.58 -17.74
CA LEU A 279 0.43 7.69 -18.89
C LEU A 279 0.82 6.27 -18.49
N ALA A 280 1.67 6.10 -17.48
CA ALA A 280 1.97 4.77 -16.93
C ALA A 280 0.70 4.09 -16.40
N ALA A 281 -0.10 4.79 -15.60
CA ALA A 281 -1.34 4.26 -15.05
C ALA A 281 -2.36 3.93 -16.15
N THR A 282 -2.59 4.83 -17.10
CA THR A 282 -3.55 4.60 -18.20
C THR A 282 -3.11 3.51 -19.18
N SER A 283 -1.81 3.21 -19.23
CA SER A 283 -1.23 2.12 -20.02
C SER A 283 -1.06 0.81 -19.23
N ASN A 284 -1.48 0.77 -17.97
CA ASN A 284 -1.27 -0.33 -17.02
C ASN A 284 0.21 -0.71 -16.83
N CYS A 285 1.11 0.28 -16.91
CA CYS A 285 2.55 0.08 -16.79
C CYS A 285 3.03 0.32 -15.36
N HIS A 286 4.03 -0.46 -14.95
CA HIS A 286 4.70 -0.30 -13.66
C HIS A 286 5.23 1.12 -13.48
N PRO A 287 5.02 1.80 -12.32
CA PRO A 287 5.39 3.21 -12.09
C PRO A 287 6.87 3.52 -12.32
N ASN A 288 7.77 2.55 -12.22
CA ASN A 288 9.19 2.76 -12.48
C ASN A 288 9.51 3.12 -13.94
N TYR A 289 8.65 2.76 -14.90
CA TYR A 289 8.77 3.26 -16.28
C TYR A 289 8.58 4.77 -16.34
N ALA A 290 7.56 5.26 -15.63
CA ALA A 290 7.34 6.71 -15.51
C ALA A 290 8.48 7.37 -14.74
N LYS A 291 8.96 6.79 -13.63
CA LYS A 291 10.10 7.31 -12.86
C LYS A 291 11.33 7.48 -13.76
N PHE A 292 11.65 6.48 -14.59
CA PHE A 292 12.77 6.56 -15.54
C PHE A 292 12.61 7.69 -16.57
N LEU A 293 11.38 7.94 -17.04
CA LEU A 293 11.09 8.92 -18.10
C LEU A 293 10.85 10.34 -17.55
N ASN A 294 10.41 10.49 -16.31
CA ASN A 294 9.97 11.77 -15.73
C ASN A 294 11.08 12.84 -15.76
N ASP A 295 12.33 12.43 -15.51
CA ASP A 295 13.48 13.34 -15.48
C ASP A 295 14.05 13.64 -16.87
N LYS A 296 13.51 13.03 -17.94
CA LYS A 296 14.01 13.19 -19.31
C LYS A 296 13.43 14.42 -20.04
N LYS A 297 12.53 15.17 -19.40
CA LYS A 297 11.90 16.39 -19.95
C LYS A 297 11.26 16.19 -21.34
N LEU A 298 10.65 15.01 -21.54
CA LEU A 298 10.01 14.65 -22.81
C LEU A 298 8.64 15.32 -22.97
N SER A 299 8.23 15.55 -24.22
CA SER A 299 6.88 15.99 -24.52
C SER A 299 5.86 14.89 -24.17
N ALA A 300 4.60 15.27 -23.85
CA ALA A 300 3.52 14.32 -23.60
C ALA A 300 3.30 13.37 -24.78
N GLN A 301 3.46 13.85 -26.01
CA GLN A 301 3.33 13.01 -27.22
C GLN A 301 4.45 11.97 -27.31
N THR A 302 5.68 12.35 -26.98
CA THR A 302 6.82 11.41 -26.94
C THR A 302 6.62 10.35 -25.85
N LEU A 303 6.20 10.76 -24.66
CA LEU A 303 5.87 9.84 -23.58
C LEU A 303 4.78 8.85 -24.01
N LEU A 304 3.69 9.31 -24.62
CA LEU A 304 2.61 8.46 -25.11
C LEU A 304 3.11 7.42 -26.13
N LYS A 305 3.99 7.81 -27.06
CA LYS A 305 4.61 6.90 -28.03
C LYS A 305 5.47 5.84 -27.34
N ILE A 306 6.26 6.24 -26.33
CA ILE A 306 7.13 5.32 -25.57
C ILE A 306 6.27 4.30 -24.82
N PHE A 307 5.28 4.73 -24.06
CA PHE A 307 4.39 3.81 -23.33
C PHE A 307 3.63 2.85 -24.25
N GLY A 308 3.24 3.31 -25.44
CA GLY A 308 2.59 2.47 -26.46
C GLY A 308 3.51 1.37 -27.05
N GLN A 309 4.83 1.47 -26.90
CA GLN A 309 5.79 0.46 -27.36
C GLN A 309 6.14 -0.59 -26.30
N ILE A 310 5.70 -0.41 -25.05
CA ILE A 310 5.95 -1.40 -23.99
C ILE A 310 5.03 -2.61 -24.21
N PRO A 311 5.58 -3.83 -24.43
CA PRO A 311 4.77 -5.03 -24.65
C PRO A 311 3.92 -5.37 -23.40
N ASP A 312 2.71 -5.93 -23.61
CA ASP A 312 1.77 -6.22 -22.53
C ASP A 312 2.36 -7.11 -21.43
N ASN A 313 3.14 -8.12 -21.81
CA ASN A 313 3.80 -9.02 -20.86
C ASN A 313 4.97 -8.38 -20.07
N LYS A 314 5.33 -7.13 -20.38
CA LYS A 314 6.36 -6.34 -19.69
C LYS A 314 5.80 -5.15 -18.91
N LYS A 315 4.50 -4.88 -19.03
CA LYS A 315 3.88 -3.71 -18.40
C LYS A 315 3.89 -3.78 -16.88
N THR A 316 3.61 -4.92 -16.29
CA THR A 316 3.48 -5.09 -14.83
C THR A 316 4.81 -5.24 -14.10
N CYS A 317 5.90 -5.55 -14.83
CA CYS A 317 7.24 -5.71 -14.27
C CYS A 317 8.21 -4.76 -14.97
N PHE A 318 8.90 -3.91 -14.20
CA PHE A 318 9.85 -2.94 -14.77
C PHE A 318 11.05 -3.64 -15.41
N ASP A 319 11.28 -3.35 -16.69
CA ASP A 319 12.43 -3.83 -17.48
C ASP A 319 13.25 -2.60 -17.91
N LYS A 320 14.39 -2.40 -17.24
CA LYS A 320 15.25 -1.25 -17.45
C LYS A 320 15.89 -1.23 -18.84
N GLU A 321 16.35 -2.38 -19.31
CA GLU A 321 17.01 -2.48 -20.63
C GLU A 321 16.01 -2.20 -21.76
N LEU A 322 14.78 -2.72 -21.63
CA LEU A 322 13.72 -2.46 -22.58
C LEU A 322 13.42 -0.97 -22.70
N ILE A 323 13.22 -0.27 -21.56
CA ILE A 323 12.84 1.14 -21.60
C ILE A 323 14.00 2.02 -22.11
N GLU A 324 15.24 1.71 -21.79
CA GLU A 324 16.42 2.38 -22.33
C GLU A 324 16.49 2.24 -23.85
N LYS A 325 16.23 1.05 -24.38
CA LYS A 325 16.18 0.78 -25.83
C LYS A 325 15.06 1.56 -26.52
N ILE A 326 13.85 1.52 -25.97
CA ILE A 326 12.70 2.28 -26.54
C ILE A 326 12.99 3.77 -26.52
N TYR A 327 13.49 4.29 -25.40
CA TYR A 327 13.83 5.71 -25.26
C TYR A 327 14.89 6.15 -26.29
N SER A 328 15.97 5.39 -26.45
CA SER A 328 17.04 5.69 -27.42
C SER A 328 16.53 5.68 -28.85
N GLY A 329 15.63 4.75 -29.21
CA GLY A 329 15.00 4.71 -30.53
C GLY A 329 14.06 5.88 -30.82
N CYS A 330 13.42 6.44 -29.79
CA CYS A 330 12.58 7.63 -29.93
C CYS A 330 13.39 8.95 -29.98
N SER A 331 14.57 8.99 -29.34
CA SER A 331 15.42 10.19 -29.28
C SER A 331 16.17 10.46 -30.58
N THR A 332 16.28 9.51 -31.50
CA THR A 332 16.91 9.65 -32.81
C THR A 332 16.00 10.27 -33.89
N VAL A 333 14.75 10.57 -33.54
CA VAL A 333 13.72 11.10 -34.48
C VAL A 333 13.31 12.53 -34.13
N ILE A 334 14.02 13.18 -33.20
CA ILE A 334 13.93 14.62 -32.87
C ILE A 334 15.23 15.30 -33.35
#